data_5920df74178e1a2ffcbe48371b33a8cb
#
_entry.id   5920df74178e1a2ffcbe48371b33a8cb
#
_cell.length_a   1.000
_cell.length_b   1.000
_cell.length_c   1.000
_cell.angle_alpha   90.00
_cell.angle_beta   90.00
_cell.angle_gamma   90.00
#
_symmetry.space_group_name_H-M   'P 1'
#
loop_
_entity.id
_entity.type
_entity.pdbx_description
1 polymer ?
#
loop_
_entity_poly.entity_id
_entity_poly.type
_entity_poly.pdbx_seq_one_letter_code
_entity_poly.pdbx_strand_id
1 'polypeptide(L)'
;EVKNIENIVGYGLTGEVENKKIILGNRKIIEKFSIKNNHLEDEKILALNGNSIVYIANEKEILALIGVNDIVRKNAKDVISRLKNHNIKTIMLTGDNKETAGKIGEELGITKVISNVLPSQKSETIKKLKEDGNRVMMCGDGINDSPALTNADIGVSVKSGTDIAMDSSDVILTKNDLNSILKLIKISEKTIKNIKQNLFWAFFYNCLMIPVAIGLLKPFGISINPMIASLAMVFSSFTVILNALRLRRSFRAGR
;
A
#
# COMPACT_ATOMS: atom_id res chain seq x y z
N GLU A 1 -14.99 -32.82 -21.20
CA GLU A 1 -14.67 -31.53 -21.83
C GLU A 1 -15.77 -30.53 -21.57
N VAL A 2 -15.43 -29.28 -21.29
CA VAL A 2 -16.39 -28.20 -21.14
C VAL A 2 -16.57 -27.54 -22.50
N LYS A 3 -17.81 -27.33 -22.94
CA LYS A 3 -18.18 -26.66 -24.18
C LYS A 3 -18.98 -25.38 -23.90
N ASN A 4 -19.04 -24.49 -24.86
CA ASN A 4 -19.91 -23.29 -24.82
C ASN A 4 -19.72 -22.45 -23.54
N ILE A 5 -18.43 -22.15 -23.20
CA ILE A 5 -18.13 -21.34 -22.02
C ILE A 5 -18.44 -19.88 -22.34
N GLU A 6 -19.29 -19.27 -21.52
CA GLU A 6 -19.67 -17.87 -21.58
C GLU A 6 -19.35 -17.18 -20.26
N ASN A 7 -18.61 -16.06 -20.32
CA ASN A 7 -18.30 -15.25 -19.15
C ASN A 7 -19.32 -14.13 -18.99
N ILE A 8 -20.03 -14.14 -17.85
CA ILE A 8 -20.98 -13.10 -17.48
C ILE A 8 -20.29 -12.16 -16.49
N VAL A 9 -19.79 -11.06 -17.00
CA VAL A 9 -18.99 -10.09 -16.25
C VAL A 9 -19.68 -9.65 -14.97
N GLY A 10 -19.00 -9.82 -13.82
CA GLY A 10 -19.51 -9.47 -12.49
C GLY A 10 -20.42 -10.50 -11.85
N TYR A 11 -20.75 -11.60 -12.54
CA TYR A 11 -21.62 -12.68 -12.05
C TYR A 11 -20.90 -14.02 -11.97
N GLY A 12 -20.23 -14.45 -13.03
CA GLY A 12 -19.56 -15.74 -13.11
C GLY A 12 -19.50 -16.30 -14.53
N LEU A 13 -19.50 -17.61 -14.64
CA LEU A 13 -19.36 -18.36 -15.88
C LEU A 13 -20.55 -19.29 -16.09
N THR A 14 -20.90 -19.54 -17.34
CA THR A 14 -21.78 -20.64 -17.73
C THR A 14 -21.06 -21.51 -18.75
N GLY A 15 -21.38 -22.79 -18.79
CA GLY A 15 -20.81 -23.74 -19.74
C GLY A 15 -21.59 -25.04 -19.77
N GLU A 16 -21.25 -25.92 -20.70
CA GLU A 16 -21.88 -27.23 -20.83
C GLU A 16 -20.88 -28.34 -20.50
N VAL A 17 -21.26 -29.22 -19.58
CA VAL A 17 -20.53 -30.42 -19.20
C VAL A 17 -21.44 -31.62 -19.40
N GLU A 18 -21.05 -32.57 -20.24
CA GLU A 18 -21.87 -33.76 -20.55
C GLU A 18 -23.30 -33.40 -21.00
N ASN A 19 -23.42 -32.41 -21.87
CA ASN A 19 -24.69 -31.86 -22.38
C ASN A 19 -25.61 -31.28 -21.28
N LYS A 20 -25.09 -30.97 -20.09
CA LYS A 20 -25.80 -30.27 -19.04
C LYS A 20 -25.22 -28.89 -18.84
N LYS A 21 -26.09 -27.89 -18.78
CA LYS A 21 -25.66 -26.52 -18.50
C LYS A 21 -25.25 -26.40 -17.04
N ILE A 22 -24.03 -25.94 -16.83
CA ILE A 22 -23.47 -25.65 -15.49
C ILE A 22 -23.26 -24.15 -15.38
N ILE A 23 -23.63 -23.62 -14.25
CA ILE A 23 -23.56 -22.22 -13.87
C ILE A 23 -22.61 -22.13 -12.67
N LEU A 24 -21.58 -21.29 -12.76
CA LEU A 24 -20.57 -21.10 -11.72
C LEU A 24 -20.39 -19.63 -11.45
N GLY A 25 -20.54 -19.18 -10.20
CA GLY A 25 -20.31 -17.78 -9.86
C GLY A 25 -20.82 -17.38 -8.50
N ASN A 26 -21.05 -16.07 -8.31
CA ASN A 26 -21.48 -15.50 -7.05
C ASN A 26 -23.01 -15.60 -6.85
N ARG A 27 -23.53 -15.13 -5.70
CA ARG A 27 -24.97 -15.16 -5.39
C ARG A 27 -25.83 -14.47 -6.44
N LYS A 28 -25.32 -13.40 -7.07
CA LYS A 28 -26.06 -12.64 -8.08
C LYS A 28 -26.34 -13.46 -9.34
N ILE A 29 -25.47 -14.45 -9.70
CA ILE A 29 -25.74 -15.31 -10.86
C ILE A 29 -26.90 -16.28 -10.55
N ILE A 30 -26.98 -16.78 -9.31
CA ILE A 30 -28.08 -17.66 -8.86
C ILE A 30 -29.40 -16.91 -8.89
N GLU A 31 -29.42 -15.67 -8.42
CA GLU A 31 -30.59 -14.78 -8.48
C GLU A 31 -30.99 -14.47 -9.93
N LYS A 32 -30.01 -14.16 -10.83
CA LYS A 32 -30.24 -13.88 -12.24
C LYS A 32 -30.92 -15.04 -12.98
N PHE A 33 -30.50 -16.26 -12.68
CA PHE A 33 -31.10 -17.48 -13.29
C PHE A 33 -32.29 -18.02 -12.48
N SER A 34 -32.74 -17.31 -11.44
CA SER A 34 -33.86 -17.69 -10.56
C SER A 34 -33.72 -19.11 -9.97
N ILE A 35 -32.50 -19.53 -9.67
CA ILE A 35 -32.21 -20.84 -9.14
C ILE A 35 -32.52 -20.84 -7.65
N LYS A 36 -33.29 -21.86 -7.21
CA LYS A 36 -33.66 -21.99 -5.81
C LYS A 36 -32.47 -22.40 -4.95
N ASN A 37 -32.22 -21.63 -3.89
CA ASN A 37 -31.16 -21.95 -2.94
C ASN A 37 -31.69 -22.85 -1.82
N ASN A 38 -31.38 -24.15 -1.89
CA ASN A 38 -31.74 -25.14 -0.87
C ASN A 38 -30.62 -25.37 0.16
N HIS A 39 -29.48 -24.64 0.07
CA HIS A 39 -28.30 -24.79 0.92
C HIS A 39 -28.04 -23.54 1.80
N LEU A 40 -29.11 -22.93 2.31
CA LEU A 40 -29.01 -21.69 3.11
C LEU A 40 -28.19 -21.85 4.41
N GLU A 41 -28.23 -23.03 5.02
CA GLU A 41 -27.47 -23.32 6.25
C GLU A 41 -25.98 -23.48 5.94
N ASP A 42 -25.63 -24.24 4.90
CA ASP A 42 -24.27 -24.43 4.46
C ASP A 42 -23.65 -23.09 4.02
N GLU A 43 -24.43 -22.27 3.31
CA GLU A 43 -24.05 -20.91 2.93
C GLU A 43 -23.72 -20.07 4.16
N LYS A 44 -24.58 -20.09 5.18
CA LYS A 44 -24.31 -19.38 6.44
C LYS A 44 -23.05 -19.85 7.14
N ILE A 45 -22.82 -21.16 7.20
CA ILE A 45 -21.64 -21.74 7.83
C ILE A 45 -20.37 -21.28 7.09
N LEU A 46 -20.37 -21.34 5.76
CA LEU A 46 -19.25 -20.87 4.95
C LEU A 46 -19.00 -19.37 5.12
N ALA A 47 -20.08 -18.56 5.10
CA ALA A 47 -19.97 -17.11 5.33
C ALA A 47 -19.46 -16.78 6.74
N LEU A 48 -19.96 -17.48 7.76
CA LEU A 48 -19.50 -17.35 9.15
C LEU A 48 -18.01 -17.70 9.29
N ASN A 49 -17.47 -18.56 8.46
CA ASN A 49 -16.04 -18.89 8.43
C ASN A 49 -15.19 -17.88 7.61
N GLY A 50 -15.80 -16.81 7.10
CA GLY A 50 -15.11 -15.75 6.35
C GLY A 50 -14.82 -16.12 4.90
N ASN A 51 -15.50 -17.14 4.34
CA ASN A 51 -15.30 -17.54 2.96
C ASN A 51 -16.13 -16.68 1.99
N SER A 52 -15.54 -16.34 0.86
CA SER A 52 -16.29 -15.94 -0.34
C SER A 52 -16.91 -17.19 -0.96
N ILE A 53 -18.20 -17.15 -1.24
CA ILE A 53 -18.93 -18.35 -1.70
C ILE A 53 -19.06 -18.32 -3.21
N VAL A 54 -18.58 -19.39 -3.84
CA VAL A 54 -18.81 -19.69 -5.25
C VAL A 54 -19.85 -20.79 -5.34
N TYR A 55 -20.92 -20.51 -6.08
CA TYR A 55 -22.01 -21.43 -6.31
C TYR A 55 -21.77 -22.22 -7.58
N ILE A 56 -21.97 -23.53 -7.53
CA ILE A 56 -22.06 -24.40 -8.70
C ILE A 56 -23.50 -24.87 -8.79
N ALA A 57 -24.14 -24.60 -9.92
CA ALA A 57 -25.56 -24.93 -10.10
C ALA A 57 -25.80 -25.46 -11.52
N ASN A 58 -26.90 -26.15 -11.68
CA ASN A 58 -27.53 -26.35 -12.97
C ASN A 58 -28.71 -25.37 -13.12
N GLU A 59 -29.52 -25.52 -14.17
CA GLU A 59 -30.69 -24.64 -14.41
C GLU A 59 -31.80 -24.78 -13.34
N LYS A 60 -31.77 -25.79 -12.47
CA LYS A 60 -32.83 -26.09 -11.51
C LYS A 60 -32.41 -25.91 -10.07
N GLU A 61 -31.20 -26.28 -9.71
CA GLU A 61 -30.75 -26.36 -8.33
C GLU A 61 -29.25 -26.08 -8.17
N ILE A 62 -28.84 -25.72 -6.97
CA ILE A 62 -27.45 -25.62 -6.57
C ILE A 62 -26.93 -27.03 -6.31
N LEU A 63 -25.84 -27.37 -7.00
CA LEU A 63 -25.15 -28.67 -6.92
C LEU A 63 -24.10 -28.67 -5.83
N ALA A 64 -23.39 -27.55 -5.64
CA ALA A 64 -22.35 -27.42 -4.63
C ALA A 64 -22.09 -25.96 -4.28
N LEU A 65 -21.56 -25.75 -3.07
CA LEU A 65 -20.99 -24.49 -2.59
C LEU A 65 -19.50 -24.67 -2.37
N ILE A 66 -18.71 -23.76 -2.92
CA ILE A 66 -17.25 -23.72 -2.68
C ILE A 66 -16.95 -22.47 -1.85
N GLY A 67 -16.44 -22.67 -0.64
CA GLY A 67 -15.89 -21.59 0.17
C GLY A 67 -14.47 -21.27 -0.27
N VAL A 68 -14.24 -20.06 -0.78
CA VAL A 68 -12.91 -19.54 -1.12
C VAL A 68 -12.51 -18.57 -0.03
N ASN A 69 -11.36 -18.82 0.59
CA ASN A 69 -10.83 -17.96 1.63
C ASN A 69 -9.42 -17.49 1.22
N ASP A 70 -9.21 -16.19 1.24
CA ASP A 70 -7.89 -15.62 1.06
C ASP A 70 -7.05 -15.83 2.33
N ILE A 71 -5.92 -16.45 2.17
CA ILE A 71 -4.99 -16.66 3.28
C ILE A 71 -4.33 -15.34 3.63
N VAL A 72 -4.63 -14.84 4.83
CA VAL A 72 -3.94 -13.67 5.38
C VAL A 72 -2.44 -13.98 5.48
N ARG A 73 -1.61 -13.06 5.00
CA ARG A 73 -0.14 -13.22 5.06
C ARG A 73 0.33 -13.31 6.51
N LYS A 74 1.19 -14.28 6.80
CA LYS A 74 1.68 -14.58 8.16
C LYS A 74 2.25 -13.37 8.90
N ASN A 75 2.85 -12.42 8.19
CA ASN A 75 3.46 -11.22 8.77
C ASN A 75 2.54 -9.99 8.81
N ALA A 76 1.29 -10.08 8.31
CA ALA A 76 0.39 -8.93 8.20
C ALA A 76 0.09 -8.31 9.57
N LYS A 77 -0.22 -9.12 10.56
CA LYS A 77 -0.52 -8.65 11.92
C LYS A 77 0.64 -7.91 12.57
N ASP A 78 1.87 -8.43 12.43
CA ASP A 78 3.08 -7.78 12.95
C ASP A 78 3.32 -6.43 12.27
N VAL A 79 3.20 -6.38 10.94
CA VAL A 79 3.38 -5.13 10.18
C VAL A 79 2.35 -4.08 10.58
N ILE A 80 1.07 -4.45 10.70
CA ILE A 80 0.00 -3.53 11.10
C ILE A 80 0.22 -3.02 12.52
N SER A 81 0.63 -3.90 13.45
CA SER A 81 0.97 -3.50 14.83
C SER A 81 2.13 -2.48 14.85
N ARG A 82 3.18 -2.71 14.04
CA ARG A 82 4.30 -1.77 13.93
C ARG A 82 3.89 -0.44 13.30
N LEU A 83 3.04 -0.44 12.28
CA LEU A 83 2.49 0.79 11.71
C LEU A 83 1.72 1.59 12.77
N LYS A 84 0.90 0.93 13.57
CA LYS A 84 0.18 1.54 14.70
C LYS A 84 1.14 2.18 15.72
N ASN A 85 2.26 1.51 16.03
CA ASN A 85 3.28 2.04 16.93
C ASN A 85 4.01 3.28 16.36
N HIS A 86 4.00 3.46 15.05
CA HIS A 86 4.44 4.68 14.36
C HIS A 86 3.33 5.74 14.21
N ASN A 87 2.20 5.60 14.93
CA ASN A 87 1.01 6.46 14.84
C ASN A 87 0.39 6.51 13.43
N ILE A 88 0.56 5.45 12.64
CA ILE A 88 -0.04 5.31 11.32
C ILE A 88 -1.34 4.52 11.43
N LYS A 89 -2.46 5.15 11.09
CA LYS A 89 -3.76 4.49 11.03
C LYS A 89 -3.82 3.59 9.79
N THR A 90 -4.27 2.36 9.95
CA THR A 90 -4.44 1.41 8.86
C THR A 90 -5.89 1.30 8.46
N ILE A 91 -6.18 1.36 7.18
CA ILE A 91 -7.52 1.22 6.61
C ILE A 91 -7.48 0.11 5.57
N MET A 92 -8.39 -0.84 5.66
CA MET A 92 -8.58 -1.87 4.64
C MET A 92 -9.73 -1.46 3.71
N LEU A 93 -9.44 -1.38 2.40
CA LEU A 93 -10.43 -1.18 1.35
C LEU A 93 -10.55 -2.48 0.55
N THR A 94 -11.72 -3.11 0.60
CA THR A 94 -11.93 -4.39 -0.07
C THR A 94 -13.30 -4.46 -0.76
N GLY A 95 -13.37 -5.23 -1.84
CA GLY A 95 -14.63 -5.60 -2.48
C GLY A 95 -15.37 -6.73 -1.76
N ASP A 96 -14.76 -7.36 -0.77
CA ASP A 96 -15.37 -8.44 0.01
C ASP A 96 -16.57 -7.94 0.83
N ASN A 97 -17.41 -8.88 1.23
CA ASN A 97 -18.55 -8.58 2.08
C ASN A 97 -18.10 -8.13 3.49
N LYS A 98 -19.03 -7.47 4.20
CA LYS A 98 -18.79 -6.87 5.51
C LYS A 98 -18.34 -7.88 6.57
N GLU A 99 -18.86 -9.11 6.51
CA GLU A 99 -18.59 -10.14 7.50
C GLU A 99 -17.16 -10.68 7.36
N THR A 100 -16.76 -11.04 6.15
CA THR A 100 -15.39 -11.50 5.83
C THR A 100 -14.37 -10.40 6.12
N ALA A 101 -14.61 -9.20 5.60
CA ALA A 101 -13.71 -8.08 5.80
C ALA A 101 -13.59 -7.67 7.29
N GLY A 102 -14.70 -7.73 8.03
CA GLY A 102 -14.73 -7.44 9.46
C GLY A 102 -13.86 -8.39 10.26
N LYS A 103 -13.98 -9.71 10.04
CA LYS A 103 -13.15 -10.73 10.70
C LYS A 103 -11.67 -10.54 10.44
N ILE A 104 -11.29 -10.35 9.17
CA ILE A 104 -9.89 -10.11 8.79
C ILE A 104 -9.38 -8.83 9.46
N GLY A 105 -10.19 -7.77 9.47
CA GLY A 105 -9.84 -6.51 10.08
C GLY A 105 -9.60 -6.62 11.59
N GLU A 106 -10.44 -7.36 12.29
CA GLU A 106 -10.32 -7.63 13.73
C GLU A 106 -9.10 -8.48 14.03
N GLU A 107 -8.90 -9.59 13.31
CA GLU A 107 -7.74 -10.47 13.45
C GLU A 107 -6.42 -9.72 13.29
N LEU A 108 -6.34 -8.82 12.31
CA LEU A 108 -5.16 -8.03 12.01
C LEU A 108 -5.01 -6.77 12.87
N GLY A 109 -6.05 -6.36 13.60
CA GLY A 109 -6.06 -5.12 14.38
C GLY A 109 -6.09 -3.85 13.52
N ILE A 110 -6.75 -3.92 12.35
CA ILE A 110 -6.90 -2.78 11.42
C ILE A 110 -7.80 -1.71 12.05
N THR A 111 -7.41 -0.45 11.88
CA THR A 111 -8.10 0.69 12.51
C THR A 111 -9.52 0.90 11.94
N LYS A 112 -9.69 0.72 10.63
CA LYS A 112 -10.97 0.90 9.93
C LYS A 112 -11.07 -0.06 8.75
N VAL A 113 -12.22 -0.71 8.60
CA VAL A 113 -12.52 -1.59 7.45
C VAL A 113 -13.65 -0.96 6.64
N ILE A 114 -13.45 -0.87 5.32
CA ILE A 114 -14.45 -0.42 4.35
C ILE A 114 -14.62 -1.55 3.35
N SER A 115 -15.73 -2.24 3.44
CA SER A 115 -16.11 -3.43 2.67
C SER A 115 -17.06 -3.10 1.53
N ASN A 116 -17.31 -4.06 0.63
CA ASN A 116 -18.20 -3.93 -0.53
C ASN A 116 -17.83 -2.74 -1.45
N VAL A 117 -16.56 -2.36 -1.52
CA VAL A 117 -16.09 -1.21 -2.29
C VAL A 117 -15.87 -1.60 -3.75
N LEU A 118 -16.57 -0.96 -4.66
CA LEU A 118 -16.32 -1.09 -6.09
C LEU A 118 -14.99 -0.43 -6.47
N PRO A 119 -14.33 -0.85 -7.56
CA PRO A 119 -13.06 -0.26 -8.00
C PRO A 119 -13.10 1.27 -8.13
N SER A 120 -14.17 1.82 -8.69
CA SER A 120 -14.37 3.28 -8.81
C SER A 120 -14.49 3.99 -7.46
N GLN A 121 -15.11 3.35 -6.48
CA GLN A 121 -15.33 3.91 -5.14
C GLN A 121 -14.06 3.91 -4.29
N LYS A 122 -13.06 3.09 -4.60
CA LYS A 122 -11.76 3.12 -3.91
C LYS A 122 -11.10 4.50 -4.06
N SER A 123 -11.12 5.04 -5.27
CA SER A 123 -10.57 6.37 -5.56
C SER A 123 -11.32 7.50 -4.82
N GLU A 124 -12.66 7.43 -4.77
CA GLU A 124 -13.48 8.40 -4.03
C GLU A 124 -13.20 8.34 -2.53
N THR A 125 -13.00 7.12 -1.99
CA THR A 125 -12.65 6.94 -0.58
C THR A 125 -11.31 7.58 -0.24
N ILE A 126 -10.31 7.44 -1.11
CA ILE A 126 -9.01 8.11 -0.94
C ILE A 126 -9.17 9.62 -0.95
N LYS A 127 -9.95 10.19 -1.89
CA LYS A 127 -10.22 11.64 -1.96
C LYS A 127 -10.86 12.16 -0.67
N LYS A 128 -11.89 11.47 -0.17
CA LYS A 128 -12.56 11.86 1.10
C LYS A 128 -11.59 11.84 2.29
N LEU A 129 -10.73 10.81 2.39
CA LEU A 129 -9.73 10.76 3.45
C LEU A 129 -8.74 11.93 3.39
N LYS A 130 -8.38 12.39 2.19
CA LYS A 130 -7.52 13.57 2.01
C LYS A 130 -8.27 14.88 2.34
N GLU A 131 -9.53 15.01 1.94
CA GLU A 131 -10.40 16.14 2.28
C GLU A 131 -10.59 16.28 3.81
N ASP A 132 -10.61 15.14 4.53
CA ASP A 132 -10.60 15.09 6.00
C ASP A 132 -9.25 15.53 6.62
N GLY A 133 -8.29 16.00 5.82
CA GLY A 133 -6.98 16.49 6.26
C GLY A 133 -5.94 15.41 6.52
N ASN A 134 -6.19 14.16 6.12
CA ASN A 134 -5.21 13.07 6.28
C ASN A 134 -4.20 13.05 5.13
N ARG A 135 -2.97 12.64 5.44
CA ARG A 135 -1.99 12.20 4.43
C ARG A 135 -2.16 10.72 4.18
N VAL A 136 -2.44 10.35 2.95
CA VAL A 136 -2.86 9.01 2.57
C VAL A 136 -1.82 8.31 1.71
N MET A 137 -1.33 7.16 2.18
CA MET A 137 -0.58 6.20 1.37
C MET A 137 -1.53 5.08 0.96
N MET A 138 -1.69 4.85 -0.34
CA MET A 138 -2.44 3.73 -0.90
C MET A 138 -1.48 2.62 -1.32
N CYS A 139 -1.76 1.38 -0.90
CA CYS A 139 -1.02 0.20 -1.34
C CYS A 139 -1.97 -0.69 -2.14
N GLY A 140 -1.58 -1.07 -3.36
CA GLY A 140 -2.36 -1.92 -4.24
C GLY A 140 -1.49 -2.71 -5.21
N ASP A 141 -2.07 -3.68 -5.89
CA ASP A 141 -1.36 -4.59 -6.81
C ASP A 141 -2.05 -4.77 -8.16
N GLY A 142 -3.30 -4.33 -8.30
CA GLY A 142 -4.14 -4.56 -9.46
C GLY A 142 -4.45 -3.33 -10.30
N ILE A 143 -4.90 -3.58 -11.53
CA ILE A 143 -5.40 -2.54 -12.46
C ILE A 143 -6.52 -1.73 -11.82
N ASN A 144 -7.37 -2.39 -11.04
CA ASN A 144 -8.52 -1.80 -10.37
C ASN A 144 -8.12 -0.78 -9.28
N ASP A 145 -6.88 -0.80 -8.83
CA ASP A 145 -6.36 0.09 -7.79
C ASP A 145 -5.67 1.34 -8.38
N SER A 146 -5.38 1.36 -9.69
CA SER A 146 -4.66 2.45 -10.35
C SER A 146 -5.27 3.84 -10.10
N PRO A 147 -6.59 4.05 -10.19
CA PRO A 147 -7.18 5.36 -9.87
C PRO A 147 -7.02 5.75 -8.39
N ALA A 148 -7.01 4.78 -7.48
CA ALA A 148 -6.81 5.03 -6.05
C ALA A 148 -5.34 5.32 -5.72
N LEU A 149 -4.40 4.61 -6.38
CA LEU A 149 -2.96 4.85 -6.27
C LEU A 149 -2.61 6.27 -6.72
N THR A 150 -3.09 6.69 -7.89
CA THR A 150 -2.85 8.04 -8.43
C THR A 150 -3.45 9.16 -7.57
N ASN A 151 -4.61 8.93 -6.93
CA ASN A 151 -5.26 9.94 -6.10
C ASN A 151 -4.72 10.03 -4.66
N ALA A 152 -3.93 9.05 -4.21
CA ALA A 152 -3.27 9.10 -2.91
C ALA A 152 -2.18 10.18 -2.85
N ASP A 153 -1.71 10.54 -1.65
CA ASP A 153 -0.51 11.37 -1.51
C ASP A 153 0.76 10.56 -1.82
N ILE A 154 0.70 9.24 -1.63
CA ILE A 154 1.73 8.28 -2.01
C ILE A 154 1.05 7.02 -2.50
N GLY A 155 1.20 6.71 -3.78
CA GLY A 155 0.81 5.43 -4.38
C GLY A 155 1.95 4.42 -4.28
N VAL A 156 1.67 3.24 -3.73
CA VAL A 156 2.64 2.15 -3.59
C VAL A 156 2.11 0.90 -4.26
N SER A 157 2.82 0.39 -5.24
CA SER A 157 2.50 -0.89 -5.89
C SER A 157 3.55 -1.96 -5.60
N VAL A 158 3.21 -3.21 -5.86
CA VAL A 158 4.16 -4.33 -5.79
C VAL A 158 4.61 -4.72 -7.20
N LYS A 159 5.87 -5.13 -7.35
CA LYS A 159 6.43 -5.53 -8.65
C LYS A 159 5.69 -6.71 -9.30
N SER A 160 5.02 -7.56 -8.51
CA SER A 160 4.13 -8.62 -9.01
C SER A 160 2.77 -8.12 -9.46
N GLY A 161 2.48 -6.83 -9.31
CA GLY A 161 1.28 -6.19 -9.83
C GLY A 161 1.31 -6.01 -11.35
N THR A 162 0.24 -5.47 -11.88
CA THR A 162 0.14 -5.18 -13.31
C THR A 162 0.99 -3.96 -13.70
N ASP A 163 1.44 -3.89 -14.95
CA ASP A 163 2.21 -2.75 -15.46
C ASP A 163 1.47 -1.43 -15.25
N ILE A 164 0.15 -1.43 -15.45
CA ILE A 164 -0.70 -0.24 -15.22
C ILE A 164 -0.69 0.22 -13.76
N ALA A 165 -0.70 -0.71 -12.80
CA ALA A 165 -0.62 -0.35 -11.37
C ALA A 165 0.77 0.18 -11.01
N MET A 166 1.83 -0.35 -11.64
CA MET A 166 3.20 0.15 -11.46
C MET A 166 3.35 1.56 -12.01
N ASP A 167 2.83 1.84 -13.20
CA ASP A 167 2.87 3.17 -13.84
C ASP A 167 2.06 4.23 -13.07
N SER A 168 1.04 3.79 -12.32
CA SER A 168 0.17 4.67 -11.51
C SER A 168 0.69 4.91 -10.08
N SER A 169 1.88 4.41 -9.73
CA SER A 169 2.41 4.47 -8.38
C SER A 169 3.70 5.27 -8.28
N ASP A 170 3.88 5.98 -7.14
CA ASP A 170 5.13 6.71 -6.84
C ASP A 170 6.25 5.77 -6.40
N VAL A 171 5.90 4.62 -5.82
CA VAL A 171 6.85 3.65 -5.30
C VAL A 171 6.46 2.24 -5.71
N ILE A 172 7.44 1.49 -6.22
CA ILE A 172 7.28 0.08 -6.58
C ILE A 172 8.08 -0.78 -5.60
N LEU A 173 7.40 -1.65 -4.85
CA LEU A 173 8.02 -2.61 -3.96
C LEU A 173 8.53 -3.81 -4.78
N THR A 174 9.83 -4.07 -4.72
CA THR A 174 10.46 -5.18 -5.47
C THR A 174 10.10 -6.57 -4.95
N LYS A 175 9.60 -6.65 -3.72
CA LYS A 175 9.14 -7.89 -3.10
C LYS A 175 7.67 -7.74 -2.69
N ASN A 176 6.89 -8.78 -2.92
CA ASN A 176 5.51 -8.87 -2.45
C ASN A 176 5.46 -9.23 -0.95
N ASP A 177 6.05 -8.35 -0.12
CA ASP A 177 6.18 -8.52 1.32
C ASP A 177 5.82 -7.20 2.02
N LEU A 178 4.83 -7.24 2.91
CA LEU A 178 4.36 -6.10 3.68
C LEU A 178 5.47 -5.43 4.53
N ASN A 179 6.49 -6.18 4.95
CA ASN A 179 7.66 -5.61 5.62
C ASN A 179 8.38 -4.54 4.76
N SER A 180 8.20 -4.60 3.43
CA SER A 180 8.78 -3.60 2.54
C SER A 180 8.21 -2.20 2.78
N ILE A 181 6.95 -2.09 3.26
CA ILE A 181 6.33 -0.82 3.65
C ILE A 181 7.04 -0.23 4.87
N LEU A 182 7.31 -1.04 5.89
CA LEU A 182 8.07 -0.58 7.08
C LEU A 182 9.49 -0.16 6.71
N LYS A 183 10.13 -0.87 5.78
CA LYS A 183 11.45 -0.49 5.25
C LYS A 183 11.38 0.84 4.50
N LEU A 184 10.35 1.06 3.67
CA LEU A 184 10.12 2.31 2.95
C LEU A 184 10.02 3.49 3.93
N ILE A 185 9.20 3.38 4.97
CA ILE A 185 9.05 4.41 6.01
C ILE A 185 10.38 4.70 6.68
N LYS A 186 11.11 3.67 7.12
CA LYS A 186 12.43 3.81 7.76
C LYS A 186 13.48 4.45 6.84
N ILE A 187 13.44 4.13 5.54
CA ILE A 187 14.32 4.76 4.54
C ILE A 187 13.99 6.24 4.42
N SER A 188 12.70 6.59 4.29
CA SER A 188 12.23 7.97 4.20
C SER A 188 12.66 8.79 5.43
N GLU A 189 12.41 8.30 6.64
CA GLU A 189 12.80 8.97 7.90
C GLU A 189 14.31 9.26 7.96
N LYS A 190 15.15 8.24 7.64
CA LYS A 190 16.60 8.40 7.61
C LYS A 190 17.06 9.39 6.56
N THR A 191 16.42 9.38 5.39
CA THR A 191 16.75 10.29 4.29
C THR A 191 16.41 11.73 4.66
N ILE A 192 15.22 11.98 5.20
CA ILE A 192 14.83 13.32 5.67
C ILE A 192 15.75 13.82 6.78
N LYS A 193 16.11 12.94 7.74
CA LYS A 193 17.08 13.29 8.78
C LYS A 193 18.44 13.68 8.20
N ASN A 194 18.92 12.95 7.21
CA ASN A 194 20.17 13.23 6.53
C ASN A 194 20.12 14.56 5.76
N ILE A 195 19.01 14.84 5.06
CA ILE A 195 18.80 16.11 4.36
C ILE A 195 18.83 17.28 5.36
N LYS A 196 18.13 17.17 6.48
CA LYS A 196 18.14 18.21 7.53
C LYS A 196 19.54 18.44 8.10
N GLN A 197 20.33 17.38 8.32
CA GLN A 197 21.72 17.48 8.77
C GLN A 197 22.60 18.16 7.72
N ASN A 198 22.46 17.79 6.44
CA ASN A 198 23.21 18.40 5.37
C ASN A 198 22.91 19.90 5.24
N LEU A 199 21.63 20.27 5.33
CA LEU A 199 21.19 21.65 5.30
C LEU A 199 21.75 22.43 6.49
N PHE A 200 21.69 21.86 7.70
CA PHE A 200 22.28 22.47 8.89
C PHE A 200 23.77 22.77 8.72
N TRP A 201 24.56 21.80 8.26
CA TRP A 201 26.00 21.99 8.07
C TRP A 201 26.30 23.02 6.97
N ALA A 202 25.54 22.99 5.89
CA ALA A 202 25.71 23.96 4.80
C ALA A 202 25.46 25.40 5.28
N PHE A 203 24.42 25.64 6.08
CA PHE A 203 24.15 26.95 6.66
C PHE A 203 25.13 27.33 7.77
N PHE A 204 25.50 26.38 8.63
CA PHE A 204 26.38 26.63 9.75
C PHE A 204 27.70 27.25 9.34
N TYR A 205 28.38 26.68 8.34
CA TYR A 205 29.64 27.22 7.84
C TYR A 205 29.47 28.65 7.29
N ASN A 206 28.38 28.89 6.55
CA ASN A 206 28.12 30.22 6.00
C ASN A 206 27.82 31.23 7.10
N CYS A 207 26.97 30.91 8.09
CA CYS A 207 26.66 31.77 9.23
C CYS A 207 27.91 32.08 10.07
N LEU A 208 28.82 31.13 10.20
CA LEU A 208 30.08 31.34 10.95
C LEU A 208 31.04 32.25 10.20
N MET A 209 31.04 32.21 8.86
CA MET A 209 31.92 33.05 8.03
C MET A 209 31.43 34.48 7.85
N ILE A 210 30.11 34.75 7.95
CA ILE A 210 29.55 36.10 7.80
C ILE A 210 30.17 37.11 8.81
N PRO A 211 30.20 36.85 10.12
CA PRO A 211 30.82 37.77 11.09
C PRO A 211 32.28 38.02 10.84
N VAL A 212 32.99 37.01 10.34
CA VAL A 212 34.40 37.14 9.98
C VAL A 212 34.54 38.04 8.73
N ALA A 213 33.63 37.85 7.74
CA ALA A 213 33.61 38.62 6.51
C ALA A 213 33.38 40.11 6.71
N ILE A 214 32.46 40.48 7.55
CA ILE A 214 32.15 41.89 7.89
C ILE A 214 33.19 42.51 8.84
N GLY A 215 34.21 41.73 9.23
CA GLY A 215 35.34 42.26 10.05
C GLY A 215 35.04 42.37 11.54
N LEU A 216 33.99 41.70 12.04
CA LEU A 216 33.61 41.76 13.47
C LEU A 216 34.71 41.19 14.39
N LEU A 217 35.57 40.33 13.85
CA LEU A 217 36.67 39.71 14.59
C LEU A 217 38.04 40.42 14.36
N LYS A 218 38.08 41.52 13.61
CA LYS A 218 39.30 42.32 13.43
C LYS A 218 39.94 42.79 14.74
N PRO A 219 39.19 43.22 15.79
CA PRO A 219 39.77 43.60 17.08
C PRO A 219 40.55 42.47 17.76
N PHE A 220 40.25 41.23 17.43
CA PHE A 220 40.93 40.02 17.95
C PHE A 220 42.03 39.51 17.00
N GLY A 221 42.45 40.31 16.00
CA GLY A 221 43.51 39.97 15.05
C GLY A 221 43.06 38.95 13.96
N ILE A 222 41.75 38.63 13.88
CA ILE A 222 41.20 37.70 12.89
C ILE A 222 40.66 38.48 11.71
N SER A 223 41.32 38.39 10.56
CA SER A 223 40.85 38.97 9.29
C SER A 223 40.65 37.88 8.26
N ILE A 224 39.67 38.09 7.35
CA ILE A 224 39.47 37.16 6.23
C ILE A 224 40.68 37.21 5.30
N ASN A 225 41.30 36.06 5.16
CA ASN A 225 42.12 35.73 4.01
C ASN A 225 41.26 34.92 3.01
N PRO A 226 41.26 35.21 1.70
CA PRO A 226 40.56 34.45 0.67
C PRO A 226 40.80 32.92 0.77
N MET A 227 41.98 32.55 1.21
CA MET A 227 42.33 31.14 1.45
C MET A 227 41.50 30.49 2.56
N ILE A 228 41.21 31.19 3.67
CA ILE A 228 40.38 30.67 4.79
C ILE A 228 38.93 30.51 4.32
N ALA A 229 38.42 31.47 3.55
CA ALA A 229 37.08 31.38 3.00
C ALA A 229 36.92 30.19 2.03
N SER A 230 37.90 29.96 1.16
CA SER A 230 37.94 28.81 0.25
C SER A 230 38.03 27.49 0.99
N LEU A 231 38.84 27.39 2.05
CA LEU A 231 38.94 26.20 2.92
C LEU A 231 37.60 25.90 3.61
N ALA A 232 36.93 26.90 4.17
CA ALA A 232 35.63 26.70 4.82
C ALA A 232 34.58 26.15 3.84
N MET A 233 34.58 26.63 2.59
CA MET A 233 33.69 26.13 1.53
C MET A 233 33.97 24.66 1.17
N VAL A 234 35.27 24.30 1.07
CA VAL A 234 35.68 22.91 0.83
C VAL A 234 35.26 21.99 1.98
N PHE A 235 35.48 22.42 3.23
CA PHE A 235 35.05 21.64 4.42
C PHE A 235 33.54 21.47 4.50
N SER A 236 32.76 22.49 4.15
CA SER A 236 31.29 22.40 4.08
C SER A 236 30.87 21.30 3.09
N SER A 237 31.41 21.35 1.86
CA SER A 237 31.10 20.35 0.83
C SER A 237 31.52 18.93 1.25
N PHE A 238 32.71 18.82 1.85
CA PHE A 238 33.22 17.53 2.32
C PHE A 238 32.35 16.91 3.42
N THR A 239 31.90 17.74 4.37
CA THR A 239 31.01 17.30 5.45
C THR A 239 29.68 16.75 4.90
N VAL A 240 29.07 17.44 3.92
CA VAL A 240 27.84 16.99 3.26
C VAL A 240 28.04 15.66 2.54
N ILE A 241 29.15 15.51 1.82
CA ILE A 241 29.48 14.26 1.11
C ILE A 241 29.67 13.10 2.08
N LEU A 242 30.44 13.31 3.17
CA LEU A 242 30.64 12.28 4.19
C LEU A 242 29.34 11.85 4.85
N ASN A 243 28.44 12.80 5.15
CA ASN A 243 27.14 12.50 5.74
C ASN A 243 26.23 11.72 4.76
N ALA A 244 26.26 12.06 3.47
CA ALA A 244 25.55 11.31 2.43
C ALA A 244 26.10 9.86 2.28
N LEU A 245 27.42 9.68 2.32
CA LEU A 245 28.04 8.36 2.29
C LEU A 245 27.71 7.52 3.54
N ARG A 246 27.60 8.15 4.71
CA ARG A 246 27.15 7.51 5.94
C ARG A 246 25.71 6.96 5.79
N LEU A 247 24.81 7.72 5.17
CA LEU A 247 23.45 7.26 4.88
C LEU A 247 23.48 5.98 4.04
N ARG A 248 24.25 5.95 2.97
CA ARG A 248 24.42 4.77 2.10
C ARG A 248 24.90 3.54 2.86
N ARG A 249 25.87 3.70 3.77
CA ARG A 249 26.38 2.60 4.63
C ARG A 249 25.30 2.07 5.56
N SER A 250 24.46 2.95 6.13
CA SER A 250 23.39 2.54 7.07
C SER A 250 22.29 1.68 6.41
N PHE A 251 22.18 1.69 5.08
CA PHE A 251 21.26 0.82 4.33
C PHE A 251 21.91 -0.49 3.89
N ARG A 252 23.24 -0.52 3.71
CA ARG A 252 23.97 -1.76 3.38
C ARG A 252 24.11 -2.70 4.59
N ALA A 253 24.28 -2.16 5.78
CA ALA A 253 24.42 -2.94 7.03
C ALA A 253 23.13 -3.60 7.53
N GLY A 254 21.99 -3.32 6.93
CA GLY A 254 20.67 -3.88 7.27
C GLY A 254 20.13 -4.91 6.27
N ARG A 255 21.01 -5.49 5.44
CA ARG A 255 20.68 -6.59 4.53
C ARG A 255 20.96 -7.95 5.14
#